data_7066cff299e01e76f0e84c9a3bb30f9c
#
_entry.id   7066cff299e01e76f0e84c9a3bb30f9c
#
_cell.length_a   1.000
_cell.length_b   1.000
_cell.length_c   1.000
_cell.angle_alpha   90.00
_cell.angle_beta   90.00
_cell.angle_gamma   90.00
#
_symmetry.space_group_name_H-M   'P 1'
#
loop_
_entity.id
_entity.type
_entity.pdbx_description
1 polymer ?
#
loop_
_entity_poly.entity_id
_entity_poly.type
_entity_poly.pdbx_seq_one_letter_code
_entity_poly.pdbx_strand_id
1 'polypeptide(L)'
;MKDPLEQEYENLASEKKDAIDAMLAPPIGDDCFLLPIVDGPPGTGKTHTATIGGGMYVRQDPSKNKVIYTAFTNFALDRAKEELDKWFPPSSVVRLTPNLREKDWQRGRIGCDPLGGGLSYEDMRRVNRGSFLLCTPFMLGRLKFFGQWKRAMVIFDEFSQIDVPTFFMVLGMIKGTAPRGIILFGDPLQLPVVTTQEDLYPNIANYLGDLRRPEPHRLAIQFRMHDQICQAVNRMRKELARTRVYPVSSGHELISAKSIRERGLEELGYAWEPEKARKYGSEMEQILDPSYPLVFIDTSEHGVEQQSPSKSWFNRDEADLAARIVKVASESLKLPTKKPEFPKVITPYTAQSRLLKEKLPGENVLTVYKAQGREYPFVVISMVRSNDRADVGFLNQPYLRGQGYVALSRAMGKMIVLMAEDTFAPHPVFETLVKMGGEKCMRLKLK
;
A
#
# COMPACT_ATOMS: atom_id res chain seq x y z
N MET A 1 26.74 -21.92 -12.04
CA MET A 1 26.08 -21.12 -10.96
C MET A 1 24.58 -21.19 -11.21
N LYS A 2 23.77 -21.41 -10.16
CA LYS A 2 22.30 -21.34 -10.30
C LYS A 2 21.89 -19.92 -10.74
N ASP A 3 20.79 -19.81 -11.48
CA ASP A 3 20.20 -18.52 -11.86
C ASP A 3 19.86 -17.72 -10.57
N PRO A 4 20.26 -16.45 -10.44
CA PRO A 4 19.96 -15.65 -9.27
C PRO A 4 18.45 -15.56 -8.94
N LEU A 5 17.57 -15.59 -9.94
CA LEU A 5 16.13 -15.61 -9.76
C LEU A 5 15.63 -16.93 -9.14
N GLU A 6 16.20 -18.07 -9.56
CA GLU A 6 15.90 -19.38 -8.98
C GLU A 6 16.37 -19.46 -7.52
N GLN A 7 17.54 -18.89 -7.22
CA GLN A 7 18.05 -18.82 -5.85
C GLN A 7 17.12 -17.98 -4.96
N GLU A 8 16.64 -16.85 -5.48
CA GLU A 8 15.69 -15.99 -4.74
C GLU A 8 14.38 -16.73 -4.47
N TYR A 9 13.83 -17.45 -5.47
CA TYR A 9 12.64 -18.29 -5.27
C TYR A 9 12.88 -19.36 -4.19
N GLU A 10 14.02 -20.05 -4.21
CA GLU A 10 14.35 -21.09 -3.23
C GLU A 10 14.38 -20.54 -1.78
N ASN A 11 14.76 -19.29 -1.60
CA ASN A 11 14.85 -18.64 -0.29
C ASN A 11 13.51 -18.07 0.22
N LEU A 12 12.45 -18.09 -0.59
CA LEU A 12 11.14 -17.59 -0.18
C LEU A 12 10.49 -18.46 0.91
N ALA A 13 9.65 -17.85 1.72
CA ALA A 13 8.74 -18.57 2.61
C ALA A 13 7.75 -19.44 1.81
N SER A 14 7.28 -20.55 2.40
CA SER A 14 6.39 -21.50 1.73
C SER A 14 5.14 -20.84 1.13
N GLU A 15 4.49 -19.95 1.87
CA GLU A 15 3.29 -19.23 1.41
C GLU A 15 3.49 -18.46 0.11
N LYS A 16 4.70 -17.91 -0.11
CA LYS A 16 5.07 -17.22 -1.35
C LYS A 16 5.35 -18.19 -2.48
N LYS A 17 6.00 -19.31 -2.17
CA LYS A 17 6.22 -20.40 -3.13
C LYS A 17 4.90 -20.95 -3.62
N ASP A 18 3.97 -21.26 -2.71
CA ASP A 18 2.64 -21.76 -3.04
C ASP A 18 1.89 -20.80 -3.98
N ALA A 19 1.98 -19.49 -3.73
CA ALA A 19 1.41 -18.47 -4.61
C ALA A 19 2.07 -18.45 -6.00
N ILE A 20 3.40 -18.55 -6.07
CA ILE A 20 4.15 -18.59 -7.34
C ILE A 20 3.84 -19.90 -8.10
N ASP A 21 3.80 -21.03 -7.43
CA ASP A 21 3.50 -22.32 -8.04
C ASP A 21 2.09 -22.32 -8.65
N ALA A 22 1.13 -21.68 -7.99
CA ALA A 22 -0.21 -21.48 -8.55
C ALA A 22 -0.20 -20.58 -9.80
N MET A 23 0.68 -19.56 -9.86
CA MET A 23 0.85 -18.73 -11.07
C MET A 23 1.45 -19.52 -12.23
N LEU A 24 2.32 -20.48 -11.93
CA LEU A 24 3.06 -21.27 -12.90
C LEU A 24 2.33 -22.56 -13.30
N ALA A 25 1.31 -22.98 -12.57
CA ALA A 25 0.54 -24.19 -12.84
C ALA A 25 -0.01 -24.19 -14.28
N PRO A 26 -0.06 -25.32 -14.97
CA PRO A 26 -0.65 -25.41 -16.31
C PRO A 26 -2.17 -25.13 -16.25
N PRO A 27 -2.75 -24.49 -17.27
CA PRO A 27 -4.21 -24.39 -17.39
C PRO A 27 -4.87 -25.78 -17.41
N ILE A 28 -6.07 -25.89 -16.87
CA ILE A 28 -6.81 -27.17 -16.75
C ILE A 28 -7.49 -27.57 -18.08
N GLY A 29 -7.33 -26.82 -19.14
CA GLY A 29 -7.90 -27.06 -20.46
C GLY A 29 -7.60 -25.93 -21.42
N ASP A 30 -7.86 -26.15 -22.72
CA ASP A 30 -7.52 -25.18 -23.75
C ASP A 30 -8.31 -23.88 -23.67
N ASP A 31 -9.55 -23.94 -23.14
CA ASP A 31 -10.46 -22.79 -22.98
C ASP A 31 -10.43 -22.18 -21.54
N CYS A 32 -9.54 -22.67 -20.68
CA CYS A 32 -9.42 -22.20 -19.30
C CYS A 32 -8.17 -21.35 -19.13
N PHE A 33 -8.28 -20.32 -18.30
CA PHE A 33 -7.13 -19.56 -17.82
C PHE A 33 -7.01 -19.63 -16.29
N LEU A 34 -5.79 -19.49 -15.81
CA LEU A 34 -5.54 -19.44 -14.36
C LEU A 34 -6.05 -18.11 -13.79
N LEU A 35 -6.64 -18.17 -12.60
CA LEU A 35 -7.06 -16.98 -11.86
C LEU A 35 -6.67 -17.08 -10.37
N PRO A 36 -5.39 -17.18 -10.04
CA PRO A 36 -4.96 -17.13 -8.66
C PRO A 36 -5.22 -15.75 -8.05
N ILE A 37 -5.78 -15.75 -6.84
CA ILE A 37 -5.93 -14.55 -6.00
C ILE A 37 -4.93 -14.66 -4.86
N VAL A 38 -4.11 -13.64 -4.67
CA VAL A 38 -3.12 -13.57 -3.59
C VAL A 38 -3.50 -12.44 -2.65
N ASP A 39 -4.06 -12.82 -1.48
CA ASP A 39 -4.35 -11.89 -0.38
C ASP A 39 -3.05 -11.63 0.38
N GLY A 40 -2.43 -10.50 0.08
CA GLY A 40 -1.17 -10.06 0.65
C GLY A 40 -1.31 -8.71 1.33
N PRO A 41 -1.46 -8.67 2.65
CA PRO A 41 -1.48 -7.43 3.42
C PRO A 41 -0.22 -6.58 3.26
N PRO A 42 -0.21 -5.34 3.79
CA PRO A 42 0.97 -4.47 3.76
C PRO A 42 2.21 -5.12 4.36
N GLY A 43 3.34 -4.98 3.66
CA GLY A 43 4.62 -5.49 4.15
C GLY A 43 4.90 -6.96 3.87
N THR A 44 3.97 -7.73 3.31
CA THR A 44 4.16 -9.17 3.03
C THR A 44 4.98 -9.45 1.77
N GLY A 45 5.29 -8.42 0.97
CA GLY A 45 6.12 -8.57 -0.23
C GLY A 45 5.36 -9.02 -1.47
N LYS A 46 4.10 -8.61 -1.64
CA LYS A 46 3.28 -8.85 -2.84
C LYS A 46 4.03 -8.62 -4.16
N THR A 47 4.51 -7.38 -4.34
CA THR A 47 5.24 -6.98 -5.57
C THR A 47 6.45 -7.86 -5.82
N HIS A 48 7.22 -8.18 -4.77
CA HIS A 48 8.37 -9.09 -4.86
C HIS A 48 7.95 -10.51 -5.29
N THR A 49 6.90 -11.07 -4.67
CA THR A 49 6.36 -12.38 -5.05
C THR A 49 5.84 -12.38 -6.50
N ALA A 50 5.10 -11.34 -6.89
CA ALA A 50 4.55 -11.19 -8.23
C ALA A 50 5.65 -11.07 -9.31
N THR A 51 6.73 -10.34 -9.02
CA THR A 51 7.85 -10.17 -9.97
C THR A 51 8.70 -11.42 -10.10
N ILE A 52 8.91 -12.18 -9.02
CA ILE A 52 9.57 -13.49 -9.09
C ILE A 52 8.73 -14.47 -9.92
N GLY A 53 7.42 -14.60 -9.61
CA GLY A 53 6.54 -15.51 -10.35
C GLY A 53 6.46 -15.17 -11.84
N GLY A 54 6.31 -13.89 -12.19
CA GLY A 54 6.36 -13.41 -13.57
C GLY A 54 7.71 -13.65 -14.23
N GLY A 55 8.80 -13.46 -13.48
CA GLY A 55 10.17 -13.71 -13.95
C GLY A 55 10.42 -15.19 -14.25
N MET A 56 10.02 -16.07 -13.35
CA MET A 56 10.11 -17.53 -13.57
C MET A 56 9.28 -17.98 -14.77
N TYR A 57 8.09 -17.41 -14.96
CA TYR A 57 7.28 -17.67 -16.14
C TYR A 57 8.01 -17.30 -17.43
N VAL A 58 8.64 -16.13 -17.49
CA VAL A 58 9.43 -15.71 -18.66
C VAL A 58 10.63 -16.65 -18.88
N ARG A 59 11.29 -17.08 -17.81
CA ARG A 59 12.44 -18.02 -17.89
C ARG A 59 12.07 -19.40 -18.45
N GLN A 60 10.84 -19.86 -18.28
CA GLN A 60 10.40 -21.14 -18.87
C GLN A 60 10.47 -21.17 -20.40
N ASP A 61 10.15 -20.05 -21.07
CA ASP A 61 10.33 -19.88 -22.52
C ASP A 61 10.48 -18.38 -22.84
N PRO A 62 11.71 -17.83 -22.80
CA PRO A 62 11.96 -16.41 -23.00
C PRO A 62 11.52 -15.88 -24.39
N SER A 63 11.38 -16.78 -25.37
CA SER A 63 10.97 -16.40 -26.73
C SER A 63 9.46 -16.20 -26.87
N LYS A 64 8.66 -16.85 -26.03
CA LYS A 64 7.20 -16.88 -26.14
C LYS A 64 6.47 -16.28 -24.94
N ASN A 65 7.03 -16.51 -23.73
CA ASN A 65 6.38 -16.11 -22.49
C ASN A 65 6.58 -14.63 -22.20
N LYS A 66 5.50 -13.92 -21.96
CA LYS A 66 5.48 -12.48 -21.68
C LYS A 66 4.59 -12.18 -20.50
N VAL A 67 4.86 -11.07 -19.80
CA VAL A 67 4.11 -10.61 -18.64
C VAL A 67 3.60 -9.20 -18.84
N ILE A 68 2.31 -9.01 -18.72
CA ILE A 68 1.67 -7.70 -18.57
C ILE A 68 1.49 -7.47 -17.07
N TYR A 69 2.22 -6.53 -16.52
CA TYR A 69 2.12 -6.14 -15.11
C TYR A 69 1.37 -4.82 -15.02
N THR A 70 0.21 -4.84 -14.39
CA THR A 70 -0.64 -3.66 -14.29
C THR A 70 -0.94 -3.32 -12.82
N ALA A 71 -0.86 -2.03 -12.50
CA ALA A 71 -1.23 -1.48 -11.21
C ALA A 71 -1.79 -0.06 -11.38
N PHE A 72 -2.63 0.36 -10.45
CA PHE A 72 -3.30 1.66 -10.55
C PHE A 72 -2.35 2.84 -10.36
N THR A 73 -1.28 2.66 -9.59
CA THR A 73 -0.32 3.73 -9.27
C THR A 73 1.01 3.57 -10.01
N ASN A 74 1.57 4.70 -10.43
CA ASN A 74 2.91 4.72 -11.00
C ASN A 74 3.97 4.22 -10.02
N PHE A 75 3.77 4.46 -8.72
CA PHE A 75 4.71 4.01 -7.69
C PHE A 75 4.83 2.48 -7.62
N ALA A 76 3.69 1.76 -7.66
CA ALA A 76 3.70 0.29 -7.67
C ALA A 76 4.42 -0.27 -8.91
N LEU A 77 4.18 0.34 -10.07
CA LEU A 77 4.82 -0.06 -11.33
C LEU A 77 6.32 0.25 -11.36
N ASP A 78 6.76 1.38 -10.78
CA ASP A 78 8.18 1.71 -10.68
C ASP A 78 8.88 0.72 -9.74
N ARG A 79 8.26 0.36 -8.61
CA ARG A 79 8.78 -0.64 -7.69
C ARG A 79 8.89 -2.02 -8.34
N ALA A 80 7.88 -2.43 -9.12
CA ALA A 80 7.93 -3.68 -9.89
C ALA A 80 9.08 -3.66 -10.91
N LYS A 81 9.32 -2.51 -11.56
CA LYS A 81 10.46 -2.35 -12.48
C LYS A 81 11.79 -2.50 -11.74
N GLU A 82 11.96 -1.81 -10.62
CA GLU A 82 13.18 -1.91 -9.79
C GLU A 82 13.47 -3.36 -9.36
N GLU A 83 12.44 -4.13 -9.02
CA GLU A 83 12.58 -5.55 -8.70
C GLU A 83 13.00 -6.39 -9.93
N LEU A 84 12.33 -6.20 -11.07
CA LEU A 84 12.64 -6.94 -12.30
C LEU A 84 14.01 -6.60 -12.88
N ASP A 85 14.46 -5.36 -12.77
CA ASP A 85 15.78 -4.91 -13.25
C ASP A 85 16.95 -5.61 -12.52
N LYS A 86 16.70 -6.28 -11.38
CA LYS A 86 17.70 -7.11 -10.68
C LYS A 86 18.06 -8.38 -11.46
N TRP A 87 17.12 -8.91 -12.26
CA TRP A 87 17.25 -10.24 -12.91
C TRP A 87 17.15 -10.17 -14.42
N PHE A 88 16.63 -9.09 -14.99
CA PHE A 88 16.40 -8.92 -16.42
C PHE A 88 17.07 -7.66 -16.94
N PRO A 89 17.62 -7.69 -18.17
CA PRO A 89 18.19 -6.48 -18.77
C PRO A 89 17.10 -5.42 -18.99
N PRO A 90 17.45 -4.12 -18.89
CA PRO A 90 16.49 -3.01 -19.05
C PRO A 90 15.69 -3.04 -20.36
N SER A 91 16.24 -3.64 -21.41
CA SER A 91 15.56 -3.82 -22.71
C SER A 91 14.41 -4.82 -22.65
N SER A 92 14.38 -5.71 -21.67
CA SER A 92 13.30 -6.68 -21.47
C SER A 92 12.15 -6.14 -20.63
N VAL A 93 12.37 -5.04 -19.86
CA VAL A 93 11.38 -4.49 -18.92
C VAL A 93 10.92 -3.12 -19.39
N VAL A 94 9.78 -3.09 -20.06
CA VAL A 94 9.21 -1.88 -20.65
C VAL A 94 8.19 -1.24 -19.72
N ARG A 95 8.42 0.02 -19.32
CA ARG A 95 7.56 0.80 -18.44
C ARG A 95 6.90 1.96 -19.21
N LEU A 96 5.59 1.91 -19.40
CA LEU A 96 4.85 2.96 -20.10
C LEU A 96 4.29 4.02 -19.14
N THR A 97 4.29 5.28 -19.59
CA THR A 97 3.70 6.42 -18.89
C THR A 97 2.95 7.33 -19.87
N PRO A 98 1.82 7.95 -19.50
CA PRO A 98 1.05 8.79 -20.43
C PRO A 98 1.79 10.04 -20.89
N ASN A 99 2.60 10.66 -20.05
CA ASN A 99 3.35 11.87 -20.37
C ASN A 99 4.80 11.71 -19.92
N LEU A 100 5.74 11.84 -20.86
CA LEU A 100 7.16 11.88 -20.53
C LEU A 100 7.51 13.25 -19.96
N ARG A 101 7.99 13.25 -18.73
CA ARG A 101 8.70 14.38 -18.12
C ARG A 101 10.19 14.03 -18.09
N GLU A 102 11.06 15.02 -17.99
CA GLU A 102 12.52 14.80 -17.92
C GLU A 102 12.93 13.74 -16.89
N LYS A 103 12.30 13.76 -15.69
CA LYS A 103 12.49 12.74 -14.66
C LYS A 103 12.02 11.33 -15.03
N ASP A 104 11.13 11.18 -16.01
CA ASP A 104 10.63 9.89 -16.46
C ASP A 104 11.64 9.20 -17.39
N TRP A 105 12.38 9.98 -18.19
CA TRP A 105 13.50 9.49 -18.98
C TRP A 105 14.60 8.91 -18.07
N GLN A 106 14.94 9.62 -16.99
CA GLN A 106 15.93 9.17 -16.01
C GLN A 106 15.52 7.84 -15.35
N ARG A 107 14.21 7.55 -15.26
CA ARG A 107 13.65 6.30 -14.74
C ARG A 107 13.43 5.24 -15.79
N GLY A 108 13.88 5.43 -17.02
CA GLY A 108 13.73 4.46 -18.11
C GLY A 108 12.29 4.19 -18.55
N ARG A 109 11.39 5.19 -18.40
CA ARG A 109 10.00 5.09 -18.85
C ARG A 109 9.88 5.44 -20.33
N ILE A 110 8.90 4.83 -20.99
CA ILE A 110 8.52 5.16 -22.38
C ILE A 110 7.20 5.95 -22.36
N GLY A 111 7.15 7.06 -23.09
CA GLY A 111 5.94 7.87 -23.23
C GLY A 111 4.98 7.32 -24.25
N CYS A 112 3.69 7.40 -23.94
CA CYS A 112 2.61 7.19 -24.91
C CYS A 112 1.73 8.44 -24.91
N ASP A 113 1.58 9.07 -26.06
CA ASP A 113 0.78 10.30 -26.17
C ASP A 113 -0.68 10.04 -25.76
N PRO A 114 -1.20 10.76 -24.76
CA PRO A 114 -2.57 10.61 -24.29
C PRO A 114 -3.61 11.13 -25.30
N LEU A 115 -3.23 11.96 -26.26
CA LEU A 115 -4.15 12.66 -27.17
C LEU A 115 -4.31 11.98 -28.54
N GLY A 116 -3.75 10.78 -28.76
CA GLY A 116 -4.05 9.98 -29.96
C GLY A 116 -2.85 9.64 -30.84
N GLY A 117 -1.64 10.10 -30.53
CA GLY A 117 -0.41 9.78 -31.30
C GLY A 117 0.09 8.34 -31.11
N GLY A 118 -0.40 7.63 -30.08
CA GLY A 118 0.07 6.29 -29.78
C GLY A 118 1.55 6.24 -29.38
N LEU A 119 2.17 5.08 -29.58
CA LEU A 119 3.62 4.89 -29.44
C LEU A 119 4.32 5.19 -30.78
N SER A 120 5.53 5.75 -30.71
CA SER A 120 6.40 5.81 -31.88
C SER A 120 6.69 4.40 -32.41
N TYR A 121 7.07 4.31 -33.69
CA TYR A 121 7.46 3.01 -34.28
C TYR A 121 8.60 2.34 -33.51
N GLU A 122 9.56 3.13 -33.08
CA GLU A 122 10.70 2.63 -32.28
C GLU A 122 10.25 2.13 -30.91
N ASP A 123 9.38 2.87 -30.22
CA ASP A 123 8.84 2.45 -28.91
C ASP A 123 7.97 1.20 -29.05
N MET A 124 7.19 1.08 -30.12
CA MET A 124 6.45 -0.16 -30.42
C MET A 124 7.38 -1.35 -30.61
N ARG A 125 8.50 -1.17 -31.31
CA ARG A 125 9.52 -2.23 -31.44
C ARG A 125 10.12 -2.61 -30.09
N ARG A 126 10.36 -1.65 -29.21
CA ARG A 126 10.86 -1.90 -27.83
C ARG A 126 9.83 -2.69 -27.02
N VAL A 127 8.57 -2.28 -27.04
CA VAL A 127 7.48 -3.02 -26.38
C VAL A 127 7.39 -4.44 -26.91
N ASN A 128 7.42 -4.65 -28.22
CA ASN A 128 7.30 -5.98 -28.82
C ASN A 128 8.48 -6.90 -28.51
N ARG A 129 9.68 -6.36 -28.36
CA ARG A 129 10.88 -7.12 -27.95
C ARG A 129 10.92 -7.41 -26.46
N GLY A 130 10.30 -6.58 -25.62
CA GLY A 130 10.25 -6.74 -24.19
C GLY A 130 9.58 -8.05 -23.77
N SER A 131 9.95 -8.54 -22.62
CA SER A 131 9.31 -9.68 -21.95
C SER A 131 8.29 -9.23 -20.92
N PHE A 132 8.46 -8.01 -20.38
CA PHE A 132 7.57 -7.41 -19.40
C PHE A 132 7.05 -6.07 -19.91
N LEU A 133 5.75 -5.87 -19.78
CA LEU A 133 5.07 -4.61 -20.07
C LEU A 133 4.42 -4.11 -18.77
N LEU A 134 4.95 -3.02 -18.22
CA LEU A 134 4.46 -2.40 -16.99
C LEU A 134 3.68 -1.12 -17.32
N CYS A 135 2.38 -1.10 -17.03
CA CYS A 135 1.55 0.08 -17.30
C CYS A 135 0.28 0.08 -16.44
N THR A 136 -0.37 1.24 -16.35
CA THR A 136 -1.68 1.32 -15.71
C THR A 136 -2.75 0.68 -16.60
N PRO A 137 -3.91 0.23 -16.04
CA PRO A 137 -5.00 -0.34 -16.82
C PRO A 137 -5.43 0.53 -18.00
N PHE A 138 -5.52 1.84 -17.78
CA PHE A 138 -5.93 2.80 -18.82
C PHE A 138 -4.92 2.96 -19.95
N MET A 139 -3.65 2.67 -19.70
CA MET A 139 -2.61 2.70 -20.74
C MET A 139 -2.71 1.50 -21.67
N LEU A 140 -3.13 0.34 -21.17
CA LEU A 140 -3.32 -0.85 -21.99
C LEU A 140 -4.28 -0.58 -23.17
N GLY A 141 -5.38 0.16 -22.93
CA GLY A 141 -6.36 0.50 -23.94
C GLY A 141 -5.89 1.35 -25.10
N ARG A 142 -4.71 1.93 -24.96
CA ARG A 142 -4.09 2.73 -26.02
C ARG A 142 -3.16 1.93 -26.91
N LEU A 143 -2.92 0.67 -26.58
CA LEU A 143 -2.01 -0.20 -27.30
C LEU A 143 -2.81 -1.04 -28.32
N LYS A 144 -2.57 -0.84 -29.62
CA LYS A 144 -3.31 -1.50 -30.71
C LYS A 144 -2.71 -2.82 -31.21
N PHE A 145 -1.79 -3.49 -30.43
CA PHE A 145 -0.90 -4.48 -31.06
C PHE A 145 -0.61 -5.72 -30.23
N PHE A 146 -1.51 -6.40 -29.75
CA PHE A 146 -1.24 -7.56 -28.90
C PHE A 146 -0.85 -8.85 -29.63
N GLY A 147 -0.65 -8.85 -30.95
CA GLY A 147 -0.33 -10.07 -31.69
C GLY A 147 0.89 -10.86 -31.21
N GLN A 148 1.92 -10.16 -30.70
CA GLN A 148 3.13 -10.79 -30.14
C GLN A 148 3.02 -11.13 -28.66
N TRP A 149 1.97 -10.67 -27.97
CA TRP A 149 1.71 -10.91 -26.56
C TRP A 149 0.73 -12.08 -26.34
N LYS A 150 0.57 -12.93 -27.35
CA LYS A 150 -0.16 -14.20 -27.23
C LYS A 150 0.43 -14.99 -26.10
N ARG A 151 -0.42 -15.52 -25.20
CA ARG A 151 -0.02 -16.25 -23.99
C ARG A 151 0.65 -15.40 -22.90
N ALA A 152 0.44 -14.07 -22.89
CA ALA A 152 0.92 -13.27 -21.79
C ALA A 152 0.24 -13.67 -20.46
N MET A 153 1.03 -13.72 -19.39
CA MET A 153 0.50 -13.71 -18.02
C MET A 153 0.12 -12.27 -17.67
N VAL A 154 -1.07 -12.04 -17.14
CA VAL A 154 -1.51 -10.69 -16.72
C VAL A 154 -1.54 -10.63 -15.20
N ILE A 155 -0.70 -9.78 -14.63
CA ILE A 155 -0.62 -9.56 -13.18
C ILE A 155 -1.26 -8.21 -12.86
N PHE A 156 -2.29 -8.24 -12.01
CA PHE A 156 -2.86 -7.05 -11.40
C PHE A 156 -2.27 -6.91 -9.99
N ASP A 157 -1.48 -5.87 -9.74
CA ASP A 157 -1.02 -5.52 -8.40
C ASP A 157 -1.92 -4.45 -7.79
N GLU A 158 -2.12 -4.52 -6.46
CA GLU A 158 -3.05 -3.68 -5.69
C GLU A 158 -4.51 -3.78 -6.21
N PHE A 159 -5.02 -5.01 -6.37
CA PHE A 159 -6.36 -5.26 -6.91
C PHE A 159 -7.49 -4.57 -6.12
N SER A 160 -7.25 -4.16 -4.87
CA SER A 160 -8.23 -3.38 -4.09
C SER A 160 -8.66 -2.09 -4.81
N GLN A 161 -7.80 -1.54 -5.65
CA GLN A 161 -8.06 -0.34 -6.46
C GLN A 161 -8.60 -0.65 -7.86
N ILE A 162 -8.87 -1.92 -8.17
CA ILE A 162 -9.39 -2.33 -9.48
C ILE A 162 -10.89 -2.62 -9.34
N ASP A 163 -11.71 -1.71 -9.83
CA ASP A 163 -13.15 -1.95 -9.94
C ASP A 163 -13.48 -2.97 -11.04
N VAL A 164 -14.68 -3.52 -10.97
CA VAL A 164 -15.15 -4.57 -11.89
C VAL A 164 -15.14 -4.07 -13.36
N PRO A 165 -15.64 -2.87 -13.70
CA PRO A 165 -15.55 -2.33 -15.06
C PRO A 165 -14.12 -2.22 -15.58
N THR A 166 -13.17 -1.71 -14.76
CA THR A 166 -11.76 -1.59 -15.17
C THR A 166 -11.12 -2.94 -15.44
N PHE A 167 -11.43 -3.96 -14.61
CA PHE A 167 -10.95 -5.31 -14.84
C PHE A 167 -11.43 -5.86 -16.20
N PHE A 168 -12.75 -5.79 -16.48
CA PHE A 168 -13.30 -6.25 -17.75
C PHE A 168 -12.84 -5.42 -18.96
N MET A 169 -12.59 -4.13 -18.77
CA MET A 169 -11.96 -3.28 -19.78
C MET A 169 -10.60 -3.85 -20.17
N VAL A 170 -9.74 -4.18 -19.22
CA VAL A 170 -8.42 -4.78 -19.50
C VAL A 170 -8.57 -6.10 -20.24
N LEU A 171 -9.50 -6.98 -19.81
CA LEU A 171 -9.77 -8.24 -20.50
C LEU A 171 -10.22 -8.03 -21.96
N GLY A 172 -11.09 -7.05 -22.20
CA GLY A 172 -11.52 -6.69 -23.55
C GLY A 172 -10.39 -6.21 -24.45
N MET A 173 -9.37 -5.55 -23.86
CA MET A 173 -8.20 -5.03 -24.58
C MET A 173 -7.22 -6.14 -24.99
N ILE A 174 -7.06 -7.15 -24.15
CA ILE A 174 -6.25 -8.33 -24.46
C ILE A 174 -7.03 -9.40 -25.21
N LYS A 175 -8.27 -9.12 -25.63
CA LYS A 175 -9.08 -10.00 -26.45
C LYS A 175 -8.37 -10.34 -27.76
N GLY A 176 -8.23 -11.63 -28.06
CA GLY A 176 -7.46 -12.13 -29.22
C GLY A 176 -6.02 -12.51 -28.89
N THR A 177 -5.51 -12.17 -27.71
CA THR A 177 -4.45 -12.93 -27.07
C THR A 177 -5.12 -13.99 -26.20
N ALA A 178 -4.76 -15.23 -26.23
CA ALA A 178 -5.21 -16.19 -25.22
C ALA A 178 -4.33 -16.02 -23.98
N PRO A 179 -4.69 -15.18 -22.98
CA PRO A 179 -3.84 -14.99 -21.82
C PRO A 179 -3.69 -16.33 -21.12
N ARG A 180 -2.47 -16.66 -20.73
CA ARG A 180 -2.22 -17.89 -20.00
C ARG A 180 -2.90 -17.88 -18.62
N GLY A 181 -2.89 -16.72 -17.98
CA GLY A 181 -3.47 -16.56 -16.65
C GLY A 181 -3.62 -15.09 -16.29
N ILE A 182 -4.55 -14.83 -15.39
CA ILE A 182 -4.79 -13.53 -14.77
C ILE A 182 -4.58 -13.71 -13.29
N ILE A 183 -3.60 -13.01 -12.74
CA ILE A 183 -3.19 -13.14 -11.37
C ILE A 183 -3.54 -11.85 -10.64
N LEU A 184 -4.23 -11.96 -9.49
CA LEU A 184 -4.64 -10.83 -8.68
C LEU A 184 -3.81 -10.78 -7.40
N PHE A 185 -2.97 -9.76 -7.24
CA PHE A 185 -2.25 -9.44 -6.01
C PHE A 185 -2.86 -8.23 -5.33
N GLY A 186 -3.17 -8.31 -4.06
CA GLY A 186 -3.70 -7.16 -3.32
C GLY A 186 -4.07 -7.50 -1.90
N ASP A 187 -4.79 -6.60 -1.28
CA ASP A 187 -5.36 -6.77 0.05
C ASP A 187 -6.79 -6.23 0.03
N PRO A 188 -7.80 -7.09 0.15
CA PRO A 188 -9.19 -6.69 0.03
C PRO A 188 -9.65 -5.72 1.12
N LEU A 189 -8.92 -5.62 2.24
CA LEU A 189 -9.22 -4.69 3.34
C LEU A 189 -8.64 -3.28 3.13
N GLN A 190 -7.79 -3.09 2.09
CA GLN A 190 -7.29 -1.77 1.73
C GLN A 190 -8.33 -0.94 0.99
N LEU A 191 -7.96 0.30 0.68
CA LEU A 191 -8.87 1.26 0.06
C LEU A 191 -9.32 0.83 -1.32
N PRO A 192 -10.61 1.02 -1.64
CA PRO A 192 -11.14 0.85 -2.98
C PRO A 192 -10.67 1.98 -3.92
N VAL A 193 -11.10 1.89 -5.17
CA VAL A 193 -10.95 2.98 -6.14
C VAL A 193 -11.58 4.29 -5.60
N VAL A 194 -10.98 5.42 -5.96
CA VAL A 194 -11.53 6.75 -5.63
C VAL A 194 -12.70 7.05 -6.56
N THR A 195 -13.90 6.98 -6.05
CA THR A 195 -15.14 7.22 -6.81
C THR A 195 -16.20 7.88 -5.94
N THR A 196 -17.17 8.54 -6.58
CA THR A 196 -18.41 9.02 -5.95
C THR A 196 -19.58 8.04 -6.12
N GLN A 197 -19.38 6.94 -6.84
CA GLN A 197 -20.39 5.92 -7.11
C GLN A 197 -20.11 4.72 -6.20
N GLU A 198 -20.98 4.47 -5.24
CA GLU A 198 -20.80 3.42 -4.24
C GLU A 198 -20.77 2.01 -4.86
N ASP A 199 -21.49 1.80 -5.96
CA ASP A 199 -21.50 0.53 -6.69
C ASP A 199 -20.13 0.12 -7.28
N LEU A 200 -19.19 1.07 -7.37
CA LEU A 200 -17.83 0.82 -7.84
C LEU A 200 -16.84 0.52 -6.70
N TYR A 201 -17.24 0.60 -5.44
CA TYR A 201 -16.36 0.26 -4.32
C TYR A 201 -15.98 -1.21 -4.24
N PRO A 202 -16.86 -2.19 -4.55
CA PRO A 202 -16.44 -3.58 -4.63
C PRO A 202 -15.34 -3.78 -5.68
N ASN A 203 -14.19 -4.25 -5.26
CA ASN A 203 -13.12 -4.59 -6.19
C ASN A 203 -13.38 -5.97 -6.84
N ILE A 204 -12.58 -6.28 -7.86
CA ILE A 204 -12.77 -7.53 -8.60
C ILE A 204 -12.63 -8.79 -7.73
N ALA A 205 -11.76 -8.77 -6.71
CA ALA A 205 -11.61 -9.95 -5.83
C ALA A 205 -12.83 -10.15 -4.95
N ASN A 206 -13.47 -9.08 -4.46
CA ASN A 206 -14.73 -9.17 -3.73
C ASN A 206 -15.83 -9.76 -4.62
N TYR A 207 -15.95 -9.29 -5.85
CA TYR A 207 -16.91 -9.82 -6.82
C TYR A 207 -16.68 -11.31 -7.11
N LEU A 208 -15.43 -11.73 -7.30
CA LEU A 208 -15.07 -13.13 -7.52
C LEU A 208 -15.30 -14.00 -6.28
N GLY A 209 -15.09 -13.45 -5.09
CA GLY A 209 -15.37 -14.10 -3.81
C GLY A 209 -16.86 -14.43 -3.65
N ASP A 210 -17.73 -13.50 -4.03
CA ASP A 210 -19.18 -13.72 -4.03
C ASP A 210 -19.61 -14.86 -5.01
N LEU A 211 -18.85 -15.06 -6.08
CA LEU A 211 -19.04 -16.17 -7.02
C LEU A 211 -18.47 -17.51 -6.52
N ARG A 212 -18.03 -17.61 -5.26
CA ARG A 212 -17.43 -18.81 -4.66
C ARG A 212 -16.25 -19.38 -5.47
N ARG A 213 -15.37 -18.52 -5.94
CA ARG A 213 -14.15 -18.91 -6.68
C ARG A 213 -13.03 -19.31 -5.74
N PRO A 214 -11.86 -19.79 -6.27
CA PRO A 214 -10.85 -20.47 -5.46
C PRO A 214 -10.42 -19.68 -4.24
N GLU A 215 -10.10 -20.40 -3.17
CA GLU A 215 -9.53 -19.81 -1.95
C GLU A 215 -8.27 -19.00 -2.26
N PRO A 216 -8.14 -17.79 -1.74
CA PRO A 216 -6.94 -16.98 -1.96
C PRO A 216 -5.70 -17.60 -1.33
N HIS A 217 -4.56 -17.47 -1.98
CA HIS A 217 -3.25 -17.67 -1.37
C HIS A 217 -2.99 -16.53 -0.39
N ARG A 218 -2.71 -16.85 0.87
CA ARG A 218 -2.55 -15.85 1.93
C ARG A 218 -1.09 -15.65 2.28
N LEU A 219 -0.62 -14.41 2.18
CA LEU A 219 0.71 -14.04 2.64
C LEU A 219 0.59 -13.48 4.07
N ALA A 220 1.13 -14.18 5.04
CA ALA A 220 1.03 -13.84 6.46
C ALA A 220 2.31 -13.19 7.02
N ILE A 221 3.48 -13.53 6.48
CA ILE A 221 4.76 -13.02 7.00
C ILE A 221 5.01 -11.60 6.46
N GLN A 222 5.04 -10.63 7.37
CA GLN A 222 5.32 -9.24 7.02
C GLN A 222 6.77 -8.84 7.35
N PHE A 223 7.35 -7.94 6.55
CA PHE A 223 8.74 -7.47 6.60
C PHE A 223 8.85 -5.95 6.77
N ARG A 224 7.80 -5.28 7.19
CA ARG A 224 7.72 -3.82 7.24
C ARG A 224 7.70 -3.27 8.66
N MET A 225 6.71 -3.67 9.45
CA MET A 225 6.34 -3.01 10.70
C MET A 225 7.03 -3.66 11.90
N HIS A 226 7.43 -2.86 12.88
CA HIS A 226 7.72 -3.33 14.22
C HIS A 226 6.53 -4.16 14.75
N ASP A 227 6.79 -5.20 15.53
CA ASP A 227 5.76 -6.15 15.97
C ASP A 227 4.60 -5.47 16.72
N GLN A 228 4.87 -4.49 17.57
CA GLN A 228 3.83 -3.75 18.28
C GLN A 228 2.88 -2.99 17.32
N ILE A 229 3.42 -2.42 16.24
CA ILE A 229 2.62 -1.77 15.21
C ILE A 229 1.81 -2.83 14.43
N CYS A 230 2.42 -3.97 14.13
CA CYS A 230 1.76 -5.10 13.46
C CYS A 230 0.57 -5.62 14.27
N GLN A 231 0.68 -5.69 15.60
CA GLN A 231 -0.43 -6.07 16.47
C GLN A 231 -1.61 -5.10 16.38
N ALA A 232 -1.37 -3.78 16.34
CA ALA A 232 -2.44 -2.78 16.14
C ALA A 232 -3.12 -2.98 14.79
N VAL A 233 -2.35 -3.20 13.74
CA VAL A 233 -2.82 -3.49 12.39
C VAL A 233 -3.66 -4.78 12.38
N ASN A 234 -3.22 -5.85 13.03
CA ASN A 234 -3.94 -7.12 13.11
C ASN A 234 -5.30 -6.98 13.82
N ARG A 235 -5.37 -6.23 14.91
CA ARG A 235 -6.64 -5.98 15.61
C ARG A 235 -7.66 -5.33 14.68
N MET A 236 -7.26 -4.27 13.97
CA MET A 236 -8.13 -3.59 13.02
C MET A 236 -8.51 -4.48 11.83
N ARG A 237 -7.57 -5.25 11.27
CA ARG A 237 -7.85 -6.21 10.19
C ARG A 237 -8.92 -7.22 10.57
N LYS A 238 -8.80 -7.79 11.78
CA LYS A 238 -9.76 -8.78 12.29
C LYS A 238 -11.19 -8.22 12.35
N GLU A 239 -11.34 -6.98 12.83
CA GLU A 239 -12.65 -6.34 12.91
C GLU A 239 -13.19 -5.95 11.51
N LEU A 240 -12.33 -5.46 10.62
CA LEU A 240 -12.73 -5.16 9.24
C LEU A 240 -13.24 -6.42 8.52
N ALA A 241 -12.57 -7.56 8.66
CA ALA A 241 -12.98 -8.82 8.04
C ALA A 241 -14.34 -9.32 8.56
N ARG A 242 -14.68 -9.05 9.83
CA ARG A 242 -16.00 -9.42 10.42
C ARG A 242 -17.17 -8.67 9.81
N THR A 243 -16.94 -7.55 9.15
CA THR A 243 -18.02 -6.72 8.60
C THR A 243 -18.71 -7.32 7.38
N ARG A 244 -18.26 -8.48 6.88
CA ARG A 244 -18.75 -9.19 5.69
C ARG A 244 -18.75 -8.37 4.38
N VAL A 245 -18.17 -7.20 4.39
CA VAL A 245 -17.99 -6.35 3.20
C VAL A 245 -16.87 -6.89 2.30
N TYR A 246 -16.04 -7.78 2.83
CA TYR A 246 -14.83 -8.29 2.20
C TYR A 246 -14.83 -9.83 2.17
N PRO A 247 -15.62 -10.46 1.29
CA PRO A 247 -15.82 -11.92 1.29
C PRO A 247 -14.54 -12.73 1.03
N VAL A 248 -13.55 -12.12 0.37
CA VAL A 248 -12.27 -12.77 0.05
C VAL A 248 -11.29 -12.74 1.22
N SER A 249 -11.39 -11.74 2.11
CA SER A 249 -10.46 -11.63 3.23
C SER A 249 -10.92 -12.43 4.43
N SER A 250 -10.03 -13.28 4.93
CA SER A 250 -10.22 -13.97 6.20
C SER A 250 -9.84 -13.13 7.41
N GLY A 251 -9.24 -11.93 7.20
CA GLY A 251 -8.61 -11.16 8.28
C GLY A 251 -7.49 -11.94 8.96
N HIS A 252 -6.79 -12.81 8.21
CA HIS A 252 -5.71 -13.63 8.74
C HIS A 252 -4.64 -12.78 9.44
N GLU A 253 -4.03 -13.33 10.46
CA GLU A 253 -3.06 -12.65 11.28
C GLU A 253 -1.74 -12.47 10.53
N LEU A 254 -1.18 -11.25 10.61
CA LEU A 254 0.17 -10.95 10.16
C LEU A 254 1.19 -11.33 11.22
N ILE A 255 2.25 -11.97 10.79
CA ILE A 255 3.35 -12.41 11.64
C ILE A 255 4.60 -11.61 11.24
N SER A 256 5.19 -10.90 12.18
CA SER A 256 6.43 -10.17 11.94
C SER A 256 7.59 -11.14 11.72
N ALA A 257 8.30 -10.99 10.61
CA ALA A 257 9.53 -11.74 10.37
C ALA A 257 10.53 -11.49 11.51
N LYS A 258 11.32 -12.51 11.85
CA LYS A 258 12.29 -12.43 12.99
C LYS A 258 13.22 -11.22 12.85
N SER A 259 13.67 -10.92 11.63
CA SER A 259 14.61 -9.84 11.31
C SER A 259 14.09 -8.42 11.57
N ILE A 260 12.77 -8.25 11.71
CA ILE A 260 12.15 -6.92 11.87
C ILE A 260 11.27 -6.81 13.12
N ARG A 261 11.15 -7.89 13.90
CA ARG A 261 10.23 -7.93 15.04
C ARG A 261 10.44 -6.78 16.02
N GLU A 262 11.69 -6.47 16.31
CA GLU A 262 12.13 -5.40 17.21
C GLU A 262 12.69 -4.18 16.46
N ARG A 263 12.46 -4.06 15.15
CA ARG A 263 13.02 -2.99 14.31
C ARG A 263 12.34 -1.66 14.60
N GLY A 264 12.87 -0.89 15.54
CA GLY A 264 12.49 0.47 15.86
C GLY A 264 13.21 1.52 14.99
N LEU A 265 13.23 2.76 15.46
CA LEU A 265 13.91 3.86 14.76
C LEU A 265 15.43 3.70 14.74
N GLU A 266 16.02 3.14 15.79
CA GLU A 266 17.48 2.96 15.89
C GLU A 266 17.99 1.96 14.85
N GLU A 267 17.31 0.82 14.67
CA GLU A 267 17.63 -0.17 13.65
C GLU A 267 17.39 0.34 12.24
N LEU A 268 16.57 1.37 12.10
CA LEU A 268 16.38 2.12 10.85
C LEU A 268 17.44 3.21 10.64
N GLY A 269 18.39 3.34 11.58
CA GLY A 269 19.54 4.25 11.48
C GLY A 269 19.31 5.65 12.04
N TYR A 270 18.23 5.87 12.79
CA TYR A 270 17.98 7.13 13.49
C TYR A 270 18.66 7.12 14.86
N ALA A 271 19.34 8.18 15.22
CA ALA A 271 19.89 8.33 16.56
C ALA A 271 19.01 9.29 17.39
N TRP A 272 18.59 8.82 18.56
CA TRP A 272 17.75 9.56 19.49
C TRP A 272 18.57 10.47 20.43
N GLU A 273 18.19 11.75 20.55
CA GLU A 273 18.81 12.76 21.40
C GLU A 273 17.76 13.27 22.42
N PRO A 274 17.52 12.55 23.54
CA PRO A 274 16.42 12.82 24.48
C PRO A 274 16.49 14.22 25.11
N GLU A 275 17.69 14.76 25.35
CA GLU A 275 17.90 16.09 25.90
C GLU A 275 17.34 17.20 25.04
N LYS A 276 17.27 16.99 23.71
CA LYS A 276 16.65 17.95 22.80
C LYS A 276 15.12 17.94 22.91
N ALA A 277 14.51 16.76 23.01
CA ALA A 277 13.06 16.62 23.22
C ALA A 277 12.63 17.15 24.60
N ARG A 278 13.43 16.88 25.64
CA ARG A 278 13.18 17.33 27.00
C ARG A 278 13.06 18.86 27.14
N LYS A 279 13.71 19.66 26.26
CA LYS A 279 13.53 21.12 26.20
C LYS A 279 12.10 21.54 25.93
N TYR A 280 11.29 20.66 25.32
CA TYR A 280 9.87 20.90 25.03
C TYR A 280 8.92 20.30 26.06
N GLY A 281 9.46 19.73 27.15
CA GLY A 281 8.73 19.11 28.24
C GLY A 281 8.99 17.59 28.36
N SER A 282 8.85 17.06 29.57
CA SER A 282 9.01 15.63 29.84
C SER A 282 8.01 14.74 29.08
N GLU A 283 6.81 15.26 28.85
CA GLU A 283 5.78 14.57 28.07
C GLU A 283 6.22 14.38 26.60
N MET A 284 6.81 15.43 25.97
CA MET A 284 7.31 15.33 24.60
C MET A 284 8.49 14.35 24.50
N GLU A 285 9.37 14.31 25.50
CA GLU A 285 10.42 13.31 25.59
C GLU A 285 9.83 11.89 25.61
N GLN A 286 8.82 11.63 26.43
CA GLN A 286 8.15 10.33 26.50
C GLN A 286 7.45 9.95 25.19
N ILE A 287 6.72 10.88 24.56
CA ILE A 287 6.04 10.66 23.29
C ILE A 287 7.03 10.22 22.20
N LEU A 288 8.21 10.84 22.18
CA LEU A 288 9.21 10.60 21.14
C LEU A 288 10.19 9.46 21.45
N ASP A 289 10.20 8.94 22.66
CA ASP A 289 11.09 7.84 23.09
C ASP A 289 10.95 6.64 22.15
N PRO A 290 12.03 6.21 21.46
CA PRO A 290 11.98 5.07 20.53
C PRO A 290 11.63 3.74 21.18
N SER A 291 11.79 3.58 22.51
CA SER A 291 11.41 2.37 23.23
C SER A 291 9.90 2.09 23.19
N TYR A 292 9.10 3.09 22.81
CA TYR A 292 7.67 2.97 22.54
C TYR A 292 7.38 3.11 21.03
N PRO A 293 7.45 2.04 20.26
CA PRO A 293 7.15 2.05 18.82
C PRO A 293 5.73 2.49 18.49
N LEU A 294 4.80 2.32 19.46
CA LEU A 294 3.39 2.69 19.32
C LEU A 294 2.96 3.59 20.48
N VAL A 295 2.48 4.78 20.13
CA VAL A 295 1.96 5.76 21.10
C VAL A 295 0.55 6.17 20.68
N PHE A 296 -0.41 6.04 21.59
CA PHE A 296 -1.75 6.60 21.45
C PHE A 296 -1.87 7.85 22.31
N ILE A 297 -2.37 8.93 21.71
CA ILE A 297 -2.66 10.18 22.43
C ILE A 297 -4.16 10.45 22.29
N ASP A 298 -4.86 10.38 23.42
CA ASP A 298 -6.26 10.76 23.51
C ASP A 298 -6.41 12.26 23.37
N THR A 299 -7.12 12.68 22.33
CA THR A 299 -7.40 14.09 22.02
C THR A 299 -8.85 14.48 22.32
N SER A 300 -9.60 13.70 23.10
CA SER A 300 -11.02 13.97 23.43
C SER A 300 -11.25 15.34 24.08
N GLU A 301 -10.30 15.81 24.89
CA GLU A 301 -10.33 17.11 25.55
C GLU A 301 -9.62 18.22 24.74
N HIS A 302 -9.11 17.88 23.53
CA HIS A 302 -8.30 18.77 22.69
C HIS A 302 -9.07 19.22 21.45
N GLY A 303 -9.82 20.28 21.61
CA GLY A 303 -10.50 20.95 20.52
C GLY A 303 -11.62 20.14 19.87
N VAL A 304 -12.53 20.86 19.25
CA VAL A 304 -13.66 20.28 18.52
C VAL A 304 -13.36 20.34 17.01
N GLU A 305 -13.75 19.31 16.30
CA GLU A 305 -13.68 19.30 14.85
C GLU A 305 -14.48 20.43 14.21
N GLN A 306 -13.99 20.94 13.10
CA GLN A 306 -14.64 21.98 12.30
C GLN A 306 -14.79 21.52 10.87
N GLN A 307 -15.86 21.94 10.22
CA GLN A 307 -16.08 21.63 8.81
C GLN A 307 -15.64 22.79 7.91
N SER A 308 -14.83 22.47 6.91
CA SER A 308 -14.42 23.45 5.89
C SER A 308 -15.56 23.72 4.89
N PRO A 309 -15.49 24.82 4.09
CA PRO A 309 -16.46 25.09 3.02
C PRO A 309 -16.57 23.94 2.00
N SER A 310 -15.52 23.15 1.81
CA SER A 310 -15.51 21.96 0.94
C SER A 310 -16.08 20.71 1.62
N LYS A 311 -16.77 20.86 2.75
CA LYS A 311 -17.35 19.79 3.57
C LYS A 311 -16.34 18.75 4.11
N SER A 312 -15.04 19.06 4.08
CA SER A 312 -14.00 18.24 4.72
C SER A 312 -13.77 18.71 6.15
N TRP A 313 -13.44 17.78 7.04
CA TRP A 313 -13.23 18.05 8.47
C TRP A 313 -11.78 18.40 8.80
N PHE A 314 -11.56 19.21 9.83
CA PHE A 314 -10.27 19.51 10.41
C PHE A 314 -10.41 19.81 11.91
N ASN A 315 -9.35 19.57 12.66
CA ASN A 315 -9.20 19.91 14.06
C ASN A 315 -7.90 20.71 14.23
N ARG A 316 -8.02 21.97 14.68
CA ARG A 316 -6.86 22.89 14.77
C ARG A 316 -5.88 22.44 15.85
N ASP A 317 -6.39 22.07 17.02
CA ASP A 317 -5.54 21.71 18.16
C ASP A 317 -4.81 20.39 17.90
N GLU A 318 -5.49 19.42 17.26
CA GLU A 318 -4.85 18.18 16.82
C GLU A 318 -3.80 18.45 15.72
N ALA A 319 -4.03 19.40 14.80
CA ALA A 319 -3.05 19.80 13.81
C ALA A 319 -1.82 20.48 14.44
N ASP A 320 -2.03 21.33 15.46
CA ASP A 320 -0.95 22.00 16.18
C ASP A 320 -0.10 20.98 16.96
N LEU A 321 -0.76 20.04 17.62
CA LEU A 321 -0.09 18.94 18.32
C LEU A 321 0.73 18.07 17.35
N ALA A 322 0.14 17.65 16.24
CA ALA A 322 0.84 16.86 15.21
C ALA A 322 2.06 17.60 14.65
N ALA A 323 1.90 18.90 14.36
CA ALA A 323 2.99 19.73 13.86
C ALA A 323 4.11 19.90 14.91
N ARG A 324 3.75 20.09 16.19
CA ARG A 324 4.69 20.19 17.30
C ARG A 324 5.49 18.89 17.47
N ILE A 325 4.81 17.74 17.44
CA ILE A 325 5.46 16.40 17.51
C ILE A 325 6.48 16.24 16.37
N VAL A 326 6.08 16.51 15.12
CA VAL A 326 6.98 16.38 13.96
C VAL A 326 8.15 17.34 14.05
N LYS A 327 7.94 18.59 14.48
CA LYS A 327 9.01 19.58 14.63
C LYS A 327 10.03 19.13 15.67
N VAL A 328 9.58 18.74 16.86
CA VAL A 328 10.48 18.28 17.93
C VAL A 328 11.18 16.98 17.55
N ALA A 329 10.48 16.05 16.89
CA ALA A 329 11.09 14.83 16.36
C ALA A 329 12.20 15.15 15.34
N SER A 330 11.99 16.13 14.46
CA SER A 330 12.98 16.54 13.47
C SER A 330 14.22 17.17 14.10
N GLU A 331 14.11 17.78 15.28
CA GLU A 331 15.22 18.36 16.03
C GLU A 331 15.95 17.35 16.91
N SER A 332 15.24 16.34 17.42
CA SER A 332 15.73 15.36 18.40
C SER A 332 16.08 13.99 17.82
N LEU A 333 15.83 13.77 16.53
CA LEU A 333 16.24 12.58 15.80
C LEU A 333 17.28 12.94 14.75
N LYS A 334 18.50 12.45 14.92
CA LYS A 334 19.51 12.52 13.87
C LYS A 334 19.14 11.53 12.76
N LEU A 335 18.95 12.04 11.55
CA LEU A 335 18.54 11.23 10.40
C LEU A 335 19.69 10.33 9.91
N PRO A 336 19.36 9.16 9.35
CA PRO A 336 20.35 8.31 8.70
C PRO A 336 20.94 9.00 7.47
N THR A 337 22.23 8.74 7.18
CA THR A 337 22.93 9.30 6.01
C THR A 337 22.41 8.71 4.70
N LYS A 338 21.90 7.47 4.74
CA LYS A 338 21.27 6.81 3.60
C LYS A 338 19.75 6.93 3.72
N LYS A 339 19.10 7.55 2.73
CA LYS A 339 17.64 7.74 2.66
C LYS A 339 17.07 8.45 3.91
N PRO A 340 17.50 9.68 4.18
CA PRO A 340 16.94 10.45 5.29
C PRO A 340 15.46 10.73 5.03
N GLU A 341 14.58 10.33 5.95
CA GLU A 341 13.16 10.61 5.88
C GLU A 341 12.69 11.26 7.18
N PHE A 342 12.12 12.47 7.06
CA PHE A 342 11.47 13.14 8.18
C PHE A 342 10.15 12.45 8.55
N PRO A 343 9.69 12.55 9.81
CA PRO A 343 8.39 12.04 10.22
C PRO A 343 7.27 12.51 9.30
N LYS A 344 6.36 11.62 8.95
CA LYS A 344 5.20 11.94 8.10
C LYS A 344 3.92 12.05 8.92
N VAL A 345 3.11 13.04 8.60
CA VAL A 345 1.73 13.11 9.12
C VAL A 345 0.78 12.56 8.10
N ILE A 346 -0.05 11.60 8.50
CA ILE A 346 -1.09 11.01 7.66
C ILE A 346 -2.45 11.32 8.26
N THR A 347 -3.38 11.79 7.44
CA THR A 347 -4.75 12.10 7.86
C THR A 347 -5.78 11.64 6.82
N PRO A 348 -6.97 11.20 7.23
CA PRO A 348 -8.08 10.89 6.31
C PRO A 348 -8.64 12.09 5.57
N TYR A 349 -8.49 13.30 6.13
CA TYR A 349 -9.22 14.50 5.70
C TYR A 349 -8.34 15.48 4.93
N THR A 350 -8.85 15.94 3.78
CA THR A 350 -8.13 16.90 2.92
C THR A 350 -8.00 18.28 3.57
N ALA A 351 -9.00 18.73 4.35
CA ALA A 351 -8.92 20.00 5.07
C ALA A 351 -7.83 19.97 6.14
N GLN A 352 -7.72 18.88 6.92
CA GLN A 352 -6.65 18.69 7.88
C GLN A 352 -5.28 18.66 7.20
N SER A 353 -5.19 17.98 6.05
CA SER A 353 -3.94 17.95 5.28
C SER A 353 -3.51 19.34 4.78
N ARG A 354 -4.46 20.22 4.42
CA ARG A 354 -4.14 21.62 4.04
C ARG A 354 -3.62 22.39 5.25
N LEU A 355 -4.35 22.33 6.36
CA LEU A 355 -3.98 23.03 7.61
C LEU A 355 -2.58 22.60 8.09
N LEU A 356 -2.28 21.30 8.05
CA LEU A 356 -0.96 20.78 8.41
C LEU A 356 0.15 21.27 7.47
N LYS A 357 -0.13 21.45 6.16
CA LYS A 357 0.84 21.97 5.19
C LYS A 357 1.15 23.45 5.36
N GLU A 358 0.33 24.20 6.06
CA GLU A 358 0.63 25.58 6.49
C GLU A 358 1.66 25.60 7.64
N LYS A 359 1.77 24.49 8.39
CA LYS A 359 2.60 24.37 9.59
C LYS A 359 3.88 23.54 9.37
N LEU A 360 3.88 22.65 8.38
CA LEU A 360 4.96 21.71 8.07
C LEU A 360 5.29 21.73 6.58
N PRO A 361 6.53 21.36 6.18
CA PRO A 361 6.85 21.14 4.77
C PRO A 361 5.83 20.18 4.12
N GLY A 362 5.30 20.57 2.95
CA GLY A 362 4.17 19.89 2.32
C GLY A 362 4.42 18.42 1.97
N GLU A 363 5.67 18.01 1.79
CA GLU A 363 6.11 16.65 1.56
C GLU A 363 6.00 15.74 2.80
N ASN A 364 5.90 16.34 4.00
CA ASN A 364 5.71 15.60 5.25
C ASN A 364 4.24 15.35 5.58
N VAL A 365 3.30 15.87 4.79
CA VAL A 365 1.87 15.75 5.05
C VAL A 365 1.16 15.04 3.91
N LEU A 366 0.49 13.94 4.23
CA LEU A 366 -0.17 13.08 3.27
C LEU A 366 -1.61 12.78 3.68
N THR A 367 -2.49 12.66 2.68
CA THR A 367 -3.75 11.96 2.92
C THR A 367 -3.53 10.45 2.87
N VAL A 368 -4.43 9.66 3.47
CA VAL A 368 -4.33 8.19 3.48
C VAL A 368 -4.19 7.63 2.06
N TYR A 369 -4.96 8.13 1.10
CA TYR A 369 -4.83 7.72 -0.31
C TYR A 369 -3.46 8.01 -0.92
N LYS A 370 -2.85 9.17 -0.59
CA LYS A 370 -1.50 9.50 -1.08
C LYS A 370 -0.40 8.69 -0.40
N ALA A 371 -0.66 8.18 0.80
CA ALA A 371 0.25 7.32 1.54
C ALA A 371 0.15 5.85 1.12
N GLN A 372 -0.92 5.46 0.39
CA GLN A 372 -1.11 4.08 -0.04
C GLN A 372 0.06 3.59 -0.91
N GLY A 373 0.48 2.34 -0.71
CA GLY A 373 1.64 1.74 -1.35
C GLY A 373 2.99 2.13 -0.75
N ARG A 374 3.07 3.22 0.02
CA ARG A 374 4.31 3.74 0.62
C ARG A 374 4.50 3.24 2.05
N GLU A 375 5.72 3.44 2.57
CA GLU A 375 6.11 3.10 3.94
C GLU A 375 7.09 4.14 4.48
N TYR A 376 7.03 4.42 5.78
CA TYR A 376 7.81 5.47 6.42
C TYR A 376 8.35 5.01 7.77
N PRO A 377 9.58 5.36 8.12
CA PRO A 377 10.19 5.01 9.42
C PRO A 377 9.36 5.48 10.60
N PHE A 378 8.85 6.72 10.53
CA PHE A 378 8.06 7.33 11.59
C PHE A 378 6.81 8.01 11.02
N VAL A 379 5.64 7.67 11.58
CA VAL A 379 4.34 8.21 11.17
C VAL A 379 3.58 8.78 12.36
N VAL A 380 3.02 9.97 12.19
CA VAL A 380 2.00 10.56 13.05
C VAL A 380 0.66 10.47 12.32
N ILE A 381 -0.36 9.92 12.96
CA ILE A 381 -1.71 9.82 12.39
C ILE A 381 -2.61 10.80 13.09
N SER A 382 -3.27 11.69 12.34
CA SER A 382 -4.25 12.66 12.83
C SER A 382 -5.64 12.22 12.36
N MET A 383 -6.47 11.72 13.32
CA MET A 383 -7.80 11.17 13.04
C MET A 383 -8.89 12.21 12.94
N VAL A 384 -8.66 13.40 13.51
CA VAL A 384 -9.46 14.63 13.34
C VAL A 384 -10.80 14.64 14.08
N ARG A 385 -11.61 13.58 13.96
CA ARG A 385 -12.97 13.56 14.49
C ARG A 385 -12.98 13.63 16.01
N SER A 386 -13.71 14.62 16.55
CA SER A 386 -13.86 14.86 17.98
C SER A 386 -15.21 15.54 18.22
N ASN A 387 -16.21 14.75 18.67
CA ASN A 387 -17.58 15.22 18.85
C ASN A 387 -18.37 14.33 19.82
N ASP A 388 -19.42 14.89 20.45
CA ASP A 388 -20.27 14.21 21.45
C ASP A 388 -21.23 13.16 20.85
N ARG A 389 -21.32 13.07 19.53
CA ARG A 389 -22.24 12.16 18.84
C ARG A 389 -21.59 10.83 18.49
N ALA A 390 -20.32 10.65 18.80
CA ALA A 390 -19.51 9.53 18.34
C ALA A 390 -19.58 9.34 16.81
N ASP A 391 -19.69 10.44 16.06
CA ASP A 391 -19.76 10.39 14.60
C ASP A 391 -18.36 10.45 14.00
N VAL A 392 -17.90 9.33 13.45
CA VAL A 392 -16.61 9.22 12.73
C VAL A 392 -16.78 9.41 11.21
N GLY A 393 -17.96 9.78 10.76
CA GLY A 393 -18.25 10.09 9.36
C GLY A 393 -17.96 8.92 8.42
N PHE A 394 -17.34 9.19 7.28
CA PHE A 394 -17.05 8.17 6.28
C PHE A 394 -16.11 7.05 6.77
N LEU A 395 -15.38 7.24 7.86
CA LEU A 395 -14.55 6.21 8.46
C LEU A 395 -15.37 5.01 9.00
N ASN A 396 -16.69 5.17 9.13
CA ASN A 396 -17.62 4.08 9.46
C ASN A 396 -18.38 3.53 8.26
N GLN A 397 -18.22 4.11 7.06
CA GLN A 397 -18.90 3.62 5.86
C GLN A 397 -18.29 2.32 5.36
N PRO A 398 -19.09 1.40 4.80
CA PRO A 398 -18.59 0.22 4.12
C PRO A 398 -17.48 0.59 3.11
N TYR A 399 -16.50 -0.28 2.93
CA TYR A 399 -15.31 -0.09 2.07
C TYR A 399 -14.38 1.07 2.48
N LEU A 400 -14.86 2.17 3.06
CA LEU A 400 -14.03 3.31 3.49
C LEU A 400 -13.45 3.15 4.90
N ARG A 401 -13.97 2.24 5.70
CA ARG A 401 -13.44 1.86 7.04
C ARG A 401 -11.97 1.44 7.01
N GLY A 402 -11.50 0.92 5.88
CA GLY A 402 -10.11 0.56 5.65
C GLY A 402 -9.12 1.72 5.71
N GLN A 403 -9.55 2.99 5.74
CA GLN A 403 -8.62 4.13 5.80
C GLN A 403 -7.75 4.12 7.07
N GLY A 404 -8.33 3.83 8.24
CA GLY A 404 -7.57 3.69 9.47
C GLY A 404 -6.50 2.58 9.35
N TYR A 405 -6.90 1.42 8.86
CA TYR A 405 -6.00 0.30 8.63
C TYR A 405 -4.85 0.66 7.67
N VAL A 406 -5.15 1.32 6.55
CA VAL A 406 -4.12 1.75 5.61
C VAL A 406 -3.18 2.75 6.26
N ALA A 407 -3.68 3.71 7.04
CA ALA A 407 -2.85 4.69 7.75
C ALA A 407 -1.88 4.02 8.73
N LEU A 408 -2.38 3.12 9.61
CA LEU A 408 -1.56 2.39 10.57
C LEU A 408 -0.45 1.57 9.90
N SER A 409 -0.77 0.92 8.79
CA SER A 409 0.16 0.04 8.08
C SER A 409 1.28 0.78 7.31
N ARG A 410 1.37 2.10 7.41
CA ARG A 410 2.42 2.90 6.75
C ARG A 410 3.68 3.03 7.60
N ALA A 411 3.60 2.86 8.92
CA ALA A 411 4.73 3.01 9.82
C ALA A 411 5.62 1.76 9.83
N MET A 412 6.93 1.97 9.93
CA MET A 412 7.93 0.90 10.06
C MET A 412 8.38 0.73 11.51
N GLY A 413 8.97 1.77 12.12
CA GLY A 413 9.61 1.71 13.41
C GLY A 413 8.89 2.47 14.51
N LYS A 414 8.19 3.57 14.19
CA LYS A 414 7.43 4.35 15.19
C LYS A 414 6.13 4.89 14.62
N MET A 415 5.08 4.81 15.43
CA MET A 415 3.77 5.34 15.11
C MET A 415 3.17 6.07 16.31
N ILE A 416 2.67 7.29 16.07
CA ILE A 416 1.89 8.05 17.05
C ILE A 416 0.50 8.27 16.46
N VAL A 417 -0.54 7.92 17.20
CA VAL A 417 -1.94 8.09 16.79
C VAL A 417 -2.60 9.13 17.68
N LEU A 418 -3.04 10.22 17.07
CA LEU A 418 -3.87 11.25 17.69
C LEU A 418 -5.34 10.93 17.39
N MET A 419 -6.13 10.69 18.43
CA MET A 419 -7.51 10.24 18.28
C MET A 419 -8.34 10.57 19.50
N ALA A 420 -9.49 11.24 19.32
CA ALA A 420 -10.45 11.46 20.39
C ALA A 420 -11.15 10.14 20.76
N GLU A 421 -10.71 9.50 21.85
CA GLU A 421 -11.17 8.18 22.24
C GLU A 421 -12.69 8.13 22.45
N ASP A 422 -13.29 9.16 23.05
CA ASP A 422 -14.74 9.25 23.28
C ASP A 422 -15.56 9.19 21.98
N THR A 423 -15.01 9.74 20.88
CA THR A 423 -15.66 9.69 19.56
C THR A 423 -15.46 8.33 18.87
N PHE A 424 -14.29 7.71 19.01
CA PHE A 424 -13.93 6.51 18.26
C PHE A 424 -14.25 5.19 18.98
N ALA A 425 -14.24 5.16 20.32
CA ALA A 425 -14.47 3.94 21.11
C ALA A 425 -15.80 3.22 20.84
N PRO A 426 -16.91 3.89 20.52
CA PRO A 426 -18.16 3.21 20.21
C PRO A 426 -18.13 2.40 18.89
N HIS A 427 -17.09 2.56 18.06
CA HIS A 427 -16.99 1.86 16.77
C HIS A 427 -16.07 0.64 16.89
N PRO A 428 -16.57 -0.59 16.62
CA PRO A 428 -15.82 -1.84 16.86
C PRO A 428 -14.44 -1.86 16.20
N VAL A 429 -14.30 -1.30 15.00
CA VAL A 429 -13.01 -1.25 14.28
C VAL A 429 -11.98 -0.40 15.01
N PHE A 430 -12.39 0.67 15.68
CA PHE A 430 -11.51 1.59 16.42
C PHE A 430 -11.41 1.24 17.91
N GLU A 431 -12.47 0.67 18.48
CA GLU A 431 -12.50 0.21 19.88
C GLU A 431 -11.30 -0.69 20.21
N THR A 432 -10.92 -1.55 19.27
CA THR A 432 -9.77 -2.44 19.41
C THR A 432 -8.45 -1.71 19.58
N LEU A 433 -8.33 -0.49 19.02
CA LEU A 433 -7.16 0.38 19.18
C LEU A 433 -7.23 1.12 20.51
N VAL A 434 -8.41 1.63 20.89
CA VAL A 434 -8.64 2.31 22.17
C VAL A 434 -8.31 1.38 23.35
N LYS A 435 -8.63 0.11 23.25
CA LYS A 435 -8.35 -0.92 24.27
C LYS A 435 -6.95 -1.53 24.18
N MET A 436 -6.11 -1.08 23.24
CA MET A 436 -4.78 -1.65 23.08
C MET A 436 -3.83 -1.14 24.17
N GLY A 437 -3.09 -2.05 24.78
CA GLY A 437 -2.02 -1.79 25.75
C GLY A 437 -0.87 -2.80 25.58
N GLY A 438 0.20 -2.65 26.34
CA GLY A 438 1.37 -3.53 26.32
C GLY A 438 2.65 -2.78 26.72
N GLU A 439 3.72 -3.50 27.01
CA GLU A 439 4.99 -2.92 27.50
C GLU A 439 5.59 -1.87 26.53
N LYS A 440 5.42 -2.07 25.21
CA LYS A 440 5.94 -1.18 24.17
C LYS A 440 4.83 -0.33 23.50
N CYS A 441 3.68 -0.20 24.18
CA CYS A 441 2.56 0.62 23.75
C CYS A 441 2.25 1.66 24.83
N MET A 442 2.48 2.92 24.54
CA MET A 442 2.19 4.01 25.46
C MET A 442 0.80 4.60 25.17
N ARG A 443 0.08 4.95 26.22
CA ARG A 443 -1.17 5.72 26.13
C ARG A 443 -1.04 6.96 26.99
N LEU A 444 -1.41 8.09 26.41
CA LEU A 444 -1.39 9.39 27.08
C LEU A 444 -2.75 10.04 26.88
N LYS A 445 -3.25 10.66 27.95
CA LYS A 445 -4.34 11.62 27.89
C LYS A 445 -3.73 12.98 28.17
N LEU A 446 -3.73 13.84 27.16
CA LEU A 446 -3.27 15.20 27.32
C LEU A 446 -4.28 15.97 28.17
N LYS A 447 -3.79 16.72 29.15
CA LYS A 447 -4.61 17.60 30.00
C LYS A 447 -4.70 19.00 29.42
#